data_c5fde6829b10e2e61b55548a63adf960
#
_entry.id   c5fde6829b10e2e61b55548a63adf960
#
_cell.length_a   1.000
_cell.length_b   1.000
_cell.length_c   1.000
_cell.angle_alpha   90.00
_cell.angle_beta   90.00
_cell.angle_gamma   90.00
#
_symmetry.space_group_name_H-M   'P 1'
#
loop_
_entity.id
_entity.type
_entity.pdbx_description
1 polymer ?
#
loop_
_entity_poly.entity_id
_entity_poly.type
_entity_poly.pdbx_seq_one_letter_code
_entity_poly.pdbx_strand_id
1 'polypeptide(L)'
;MAVLLLLVGCREVRVRTYAQGTTTAGGSDFVGVVRNQAGLQAFGIRASVRFTHEFGVVLIMGPHERTGYHQIIESIRASDQRVRVVAFEEPPPSGGEPSRTYRTYTLWIVPNSVYRRGERVEVVTPSGDPIASTVLP
;
A
#
# COMPACT_ATOMS: atom_id res chain seq x y z
N MET A 1 -0.18 -39.22 -16.98
CA MET A 1 -1.30 -38.40 -16.52
C MET A 1 -0.76 -37.07 -16.00
N ALA A 2 -1.05 -36.02 -16.69
CA ALA A 2 -0.62 -34.72 -16.23
C ALA A 2 -1.42 -34.36 -14.97
N VAL A 3 -0.75 -34.29 -13.87
CA VAL A 3 -1.32 -33.65 -12.70
C VAL A 3 -1.33 -32.18 -13.01
N LEU A 4 -2.47 -31.68 -13.34
CA LEU A 4 -2.68 -30.26 -13.38
C LEU A 4 -2.53 -29.78 -11.96
N LEU A 5 -1.37 -29.34 -11.61
CA LEU A 5 -1.16 -28.57 -10.41
C LEU A 5 -1.91 -27.27 -10.60
N LEU A 6 -3.11 -27.30 -10.13
CA LEU A 6 -3.86 -26.10 -9.90
C LEU A 6 -3.14 -25.34 -8.82
N LEU A 7 -2.26 -24.47 -9.25
CA LEU A 7 -1.80 -23.38 -8.41
C LEU A 7 -2.97 -22.40 -8.26
N VAL A 8 -4.05 -22.94 -7.75
CA VAL A 8 -5.25 -22.18 -7.51
C VAL A 8 -5.02 -21.38 -6.26
N GLY A 9 -5.24 -20.11 -6.36
CA GLY A 9 -5.40 -19.27 -5.20
C GLY A 9 -4.21 -18.40 -4.86
N CYS A 10 -3.02 -18.60 -5.42
CA CYS A 10 -1.90 -17.68 -5.20
C CYS A 10 -1.26 -17.27 -6.51
N ARG A 11 -1.26 -15.99 -6.77
CA ARG A 11 -0.48 -15.36 -7.84
C ARG A 11 0.27 -14.20 -7.25
N GLU A 12 1.44 -13.93 -7.76
CA GLU A 12 2.18 -12.73 -7.37
C GLU A 12 1.63 -11.51 -8.09
N VAL A 13 1.42 -10.46 -7.32
CA VAL A 13 1.16 -9.13 -7.87
C VAL A 13 2.49 -8.56 -8.32
N ARG A 14 2.61 -8.25 -9.59
CA ARG A 14 3.75 -7.49 -10.08
C ARG A 14 3.55 -6.02 -9.73
N VAL A 15 4.33 -5.58 -8.78
CA VAL A 15 4.41 -4.17 -8.42
C VAL A 15 5.51 -3.55 -9.28
N ARG A 16 5.12 -2.74 -10.25
CA ARG A 16 6.07 -2.17 -11.19
C ARG A 16 7.08 -1.25 -10.52
N THR A 17 6.58 -0.33 -9.74
CA THR A 17 7.41 0.66 -9.04
C THR A 17 6.55 1.25 -7.94
N TYR A 18 7.16 1.53 -6.82
CA TYR A 18 6.48 2.26 -5.77
C TYR A 18 7.26 3.50 -5.37
N ALA A 19 6.56 4.44 -4.78
CA ALA A 19 7.12 5.64 -4.20
C ALA A 19 6.82 5.64 -2.70
N GLN A 20 7.75 6.14 -1.91
CA GLN A 20 7.58 6.35 -0.49
C GLN A 20 7.88 7.78 -0.12
N GLY A 21 7.22 8.30 0.89
CA GLY A 21 7.44 9.65 1.35
C GLY A 21 6.56 9.99 2.53
N THR A 22 6.32 11.28 2.68
CA THR A 22 5.49 11.83 3.74
C THR A 22 4.37 12.67 3.16
N THR A 23 3.27 12.75 3.89
CA THR A 23 2.13 13.59 3.53
C THR A 23 1.59 14.26 4.79
N THR A 24 0.97 15.42 4.61
CA THR A 24 0.26 16.13 5.68
C THR A 24 -1.22 15.79 5.71
N ALA A 25 -1.69 14.92 4.81
CA ALA A 25 -3.08 14.46 4.84
C ALA A 25 -3.39 13.80 6.19
N GLY A 26 -4.51 14.19 6.79
CA GLY A 26 -4.92 13.69 8.09
C GLY A 26 -5.69 12.38 8.04
N GLY A 27 -6.02 11.85 9.21
CA GLY A 27 -6.82 10.64 9.39
C GLY A 27 -6.08 9.53 10.14
N SER A 28 -6.70 8.36 10.27
CA SER A 28 -6.10 7.15 10.84
C SER A 28 -5.28 6.40 9.80
N ASP A 29 -4.64 5.29 10.20
CA ASP A 29 -4.00 4.37 9.27
C ASP A 29 -5.01 3.95 8.19
N PHE A 30 -4.55 3.92 6.95
CA PHE A 30 -5.45 3.81 5.82
C PHE A 30 -4.75 3.11 4.65
N VAL A 31 -5.50 2.24 3.98
CA VAL A 31 -5.12 1.73 2.67
C VAL A 31 -6.25 2.05 1.68
N GLY A 32 -5.89 2.54 0.52
CA GLY A 32 -6.87 2.92 -0.50
C GLY A 32 -6.39 2.66 -1.89
N VAL A 33 -7.35 2.65 -2.81
CA VAL A 33 -7.11 2.45 -4.23
C VAL A 33 -7.24 3.78 -4.95
N VAL A 34 -6.26 4.08 -5.79
CA VAL A 34 -6.20 5.33 -6.55
C VAL A 34 -6.24 5.00 -8.04
N ARG A 35 -7.17 5.59 -8.76
CA ARG A 35 -7.39 5.31 -10.18
C ARG A 35 -7.24 6.52 -11.09
N ASN A 36 -6.91 7.68 -10.52
CA ASN A 36 -6.69 8.91 -11.27
C ASN A 36 -5.75 9.85 -10.53
N GLN A 37 -5.27 10.86 -11.23
CA GLN A 37 -4.33 11.83 -10.67
C GLN A 37 -4.94 12.64 -9.53
N ALA A 38 -6.22 12.96 -9.60
CA ALA A 38 -6.91 13.69 -8.54
C ALA A 38 -6.90 12.93 -7.21
N GLY A 39 -7.01 11.59 -7.26
CA GLY A 39 -6.91 10.73 -6.09
C GLY A 39 -5.54 10.82 -5.43
N LEU A 40 -4.46 10.84 -6.20
CA LEU A 40 -3.11 11.03 -5.64
C LEU A 40 -2.95 12.41 -5.01
N GLN A 41 -3.43 13.45 -5.67
CA GLN A 41 -3.35 14.81 -5.15
C GLN A 41 -4.12 14.97 -3.84
N ALA A 42 -5.26 14.28 -3.70
CA ALA A 42 -6.03 14.31 -2.46
C ALA A 42 -5.24 13.79 -1.25
N PHE A 43 -4.27 12.90 -1.48
CA PHE A 43 -3.37 12.42 -0.43
C PHE A 43 -2.06 13.20 -0.35
N GLY A 44 -1.90 14.26 -1.14
CA GLY A 44 -0.67 15.05 -1.15
C GLY A 44 0.51 14.29 -1.76
N ILE A 45 0.25 13.30 -2.59
CA ILE A 45 1.27 12.47 -3.22
C ILE A 45 1.57 12.98 -4.62
N ARG A 46 2.86 13.21 -4.88
CA ARG A 46 3.37 13.61 -6.19
C ARG A 46 4.02 12.41 -6.85
N ALA A 47 3.34 11.83 -7.82
CA ALA A 47 3.86 10.72 -8.61
C ALA A 47 3.22 10.73 -9.99
N SER A 48 3.96 10.20 -10.99
CA SER A 48 3.45 10.04 -12.35
C SER A 48 3.01 8.60 -12.54
N VAL A 49 1.70 8.40 -12.73
CA VAL A 49 1.10 7.08 -12.92
C VAL A 49 0.28 7.07 -14.21
N ARG A 50 0.43 6.01 -14.98
CA ARG A 50 -0.37 5.79 -16.20
C ARG A 50 -1.65 5.04 -15.86
N PHE A 51 -2.66 5.77 -15.44
CA PHE A 51 -3.91 5.17 -14.99
C PHE A 51 -4.73 4.46 -16.08
N THR A 52 -4.31 4.53 -17.33
CA THR A 52 -4.92 3.76 -18.42
C THR A 52 -4.59 2.27 -18.34
N HIS A 53 -3.45 1.92 -17.76
CA HIS A 53 -2.95 0.54 -17.69
C HIS A 53 -2.72 0.06 -16.26
N GLU A 54 -2.78 0.97 -15.31
CA GLU A 54 -2.36 0.73 -13.93
C GLU A 54 -3.31 1.42 -12.96
N PHE A 55 -3.32 0.91 -11.75
CA PHE A 55 -3.93 1.61 -10.62
C PHE A 55 -2.92 1.71 -9.48
N GLY A 56 -3.19 2.59 -8.55
CA GLY A 56 -2.36 2.76 -7.37
C GLY A 56 -3.01 2.16 -6.13
N VAL A 57 -2.18 1.65 -5.24
CA VAL A 57 -2.58 1.28 -3.88
C VAL A 57 -1.71 2.10 -2.94
N VAL A 58 -2.33 2.81 -2.02
CA VAL A 58 -1.66 3.72 -1.09
C VAL A 58 -1.88 3.22 0.33
N LEU A 59 -0.79 3.05 1.07
CA LEU A 59 -0.82 2.81 2.51
C LEU A 59 -0.33 4.08 3.20
N ILE A 60 -1.15 4.63 4.11
CA ILE A 60 -0.81 5.81 4.90
C ILE A 60 -0.84 5.42 6.36
N MET A 61 0.22 5.75 7.10
CA MET A 61 0.38 5.42 8.51
C MET A 61 0.85 6.64 9.31
N GLY A 62 0.46 6.69 10.56
CA GLY A 62 0.78 7.77 11.48
C GLY A 62 -0.45 8.18 12.28
N PRO A 63 -0.47 9.39 12.86
CA PRO A 63 0.43 10.54 12.65
C PRO A 63 1.73 10.47 13.45
N HIS A 64 2.71 11.23 12.98
CA HIS A 64 3.99 11.41 13.66
C HIS A 64 4.30 12.89 13.85
N GLU A 65 4.99 13.20 14.94
CA GLU A 65 5.44 14.55 15.28
C GLU A 65 6.96 14.66 15.37
N ARG A 66 7.66 13.58 14.99
CA ARG A 66 9.12 13.52 14.93
C ARG A 66 9.58 12.94 13.60
N THR A 67 10.67 13.43 13.07
CA THR A 67 11.22 12.99 11.77
C THR A 67 11.75 11.57 11.81
N GLY A 68 11.89 10.93 10.65
CA GLY A 68 12.63 9.70 10.48
C GLY A 68 11.82 8.42 10.49
N TYR A 69 10.51 8.48 10.64
CA TYR A 69 9.64 7.31 10.44
C TYR A 69 9.53 6.97 8.97
N HIS A 70 9.55 5.69 8.65
CA HIS A 70 9.32 5.23 7.29
C HIS A 70 8.69 3.84 7.30
N GLN A 71 8.00 3.52 6.21
CA GLN A 71 7.35 2.23 6.06
C GLN A 71 8.31 1.20 5.49
N ILE A 72 8.25 0.00 6.05
CA ILE A 72 8.94 -1.18 5.53
C ILE A 72 7.89 -2.13 4.98
N ILE A 73 8.03 -2.47 3.72
CA ILE A 73 7.14 -3.41 3.05
C ILE A 73 7.86 -4.74 2.90
N GLU A 74 7.42 -5.74 3.64
CA GLU A 74 8.06 -7.06 3.60
C GLU A 74 7.60 -7.90 2.43
N SER A 75 6.31 -7.88 2.12
CA SER A 75 5.77 -8.68 1.05
C SER A 75 4.43 -8.17 0.55
N ILE A 76 4.14 -8.49 -0.71
CA ILE A 76 2.82 -8.31 -1.32
C ILE A 76 2.47 -9.62 -1.98
N ARG A 77 1.32 -10.21 -1.62
CA ARG A 77 0.83 -11.45 -2.20
C ARG A 77 -0.63 -11.31 -2.59
N ALA A 78 -0.96 -11.80 -3.77
CA ALA A 78 -2.33 -11.82 -4.25
C ALA A 78 -2.83 -13.25 -4.39
N SER A 79 -4.07 -13.45 -3.99
CA SER A 79 -4.86 -14.64 -4.28
C SER A 79 -6.09 -14.25 -5.09
N ASP A 80 -6.95 -15.22 -5.41
CA ASP A 80 -8.18 -14.94 -6.16
C ASP A 80 -9.20 -14.09 -5.39
N GLN A 81 -9.02 -13.93 -4.09
CA GLN A 81 -9.99 -13.25 -3.22
C GLN A 81 -9.42 -12.05 -2.50
N ARG A 82 -8.10 -11.96 -2.38
CA ARG A 82 -7.48 -10.87 -1.63
C ARG A 82 -6.05 -10.59 -2.04
N VAL A 83 -5.65 -9.37 -1.81
CA VAL A 83 -4.26 -8.93 -1.83
C VAL A 83 -3.84 -8.71 -0.39
N ARG A 84 -2.75 -9.34 0.03
CA ARG A 84 -2.22 -9.20 1.39
C ARG A 84 -0.86 -8.57 1.36
N VAL A 85 -0.73 -7.48 2.09
CA VAL A 85 0.51 -6.72 2.24
C VAL A 85 0.98 -6.87 3.68
N VAL A 86 2.24 -7.23 3.85
CA VAL A 86 2.87 -7.26 5.18
C VAL A 86 3.78 -6.05 5.27
N ALA A 87 3.50 -5.19 6.24
CA ALA A 87 4.18 -3.90 6.41
C ALA A 87 4.27 -3.49 7.86
N PHE A 88 5.21 -2.62 8.17
CA PHE A 88 5.31 -1.95 9.46
C PHE A 88 6.03 -0.61 9.29
N GLU A 89 5.94 0.23 10.31
CA GLU A 89 6.73 1.46 10.35
C GLU A 89 7.97 1.25 11.21
N GLU A 90 9.10 1.72 10.70
CA GLU A 90 10.36 1.75 11.43
C GLU A 90 10.55 3.14 12.01
N PRO A 91 10.72 3.26 13.34
CA PRO A 91 11.03 4.53 13.98
C PRO A 91 12.48 4.93 13.73
N PRO A 92 12.81 6.23 13.83
CA PRO A 92 14.19 6.68 13.68
C PRO A 92 15.05 6.13 14.83
N PRO A 93 16.28 5.63 14.55
CA PRO A 93 17.15 5.05 15.58
C PRO A 93 17.47 6.01 16.72
N SER A 94 17.57 7.30 16.44
CA SER A 94 17.91 8.35 17.40
C SER A 94 16.68 9.07 17.98
N GLY A 95 15.47 8.55 17.76
CA GLY A 95 14.24 9.19 18.21
C GLY A 95 13.76 10.34 17.34
N GLY A 96 14.49 10.71 16.30
CA GLY A 96 14.12 11.78 15.39
C GLY A 96 14.18 13.18 16.01
N GLU A 97 13.78 14.18 15.25
CA GLU A 97 13.67 15.57 15.69
C GLU A 97 12.24 16.05 15.63
N PRO A 98 11.84 17.04 16.44
CA PRO A 98 10.52 17.61 16.36
C PRO A 98 10.19 18.09 14.94
N SER A 99 8.99 17.81 14.50
CA SER A 99 8.51 18.20 13.16
C SER A 99 7.03 18.57 13.21
N ARG A 100 6.54 19.13 12.10
CA ARG A 100 5.10 19.24 11.89
C ARG A 100 4.51 17.84 11.84
N THR A 101 3.26 17.72 12.24
CA THR A 101 2.52 16.46 12.14
C THR A 101 2.48 16.01 10.68
N TYR A 102 2.87 14.76 10.44
CA TYR A 102 2.87 14.15 9.11
C TYR A 102 2.51 12.68 9.21
N ARG A 103 2.30 12.07 8.05
CA ARG A 103 2.12 10.62 7.90
C ARG A 103 3.12 10.11 6.88
N THR A 104 3.51 8.87 7.04
CA THR A 104 4.28 8.16 6.02
C THR A 104 3.33 7.56 4.98
N TYR A 105 3.80 7.40 3.75
CA TYR A 105 3.05 6.67 2.74
C TYR A 105 3.93 5.76 1.90
N THR A 106 3.34 4.72 1.37
CA THR A 106 3.86 3.91 0.27
C THR A 106 2.81 3.85 -0.81
N LEU A 107 3.22 4.10 -2.04
CA LEU A 107 2.39 3.97 -3.24
C LEU A 107 2.92 2.82 -4.08
N TRP A 108 2.08 1.83 -4.35
CA TRP A 108 2.35 0.75 -5.31
C TRP A 108 1.61 1.01 -6.59
N ILE A 109 2.26 0.70 -7.71
CA ILE A 109 1.67 0.78 -9.04
C ILE A 109 1.40 -0.65 -9.50
N VAL A 110 0.16 -0.98 -9.69
CA VAL A 110 -0.30 -2.34 -9.94
C VAL A 110 -0.97 -2.42 -11.30
N PRO A 111 -0.64 -3.45 -12.13
CA PRO A 111 -1.30 -3.60 -13.43
C PRO A 111 -2.81 -3.79 -13.30
N ASN A 112 -3.58 -3.17 -14.18
CA ASN A 112 -5.04 -3.33 -14.22
C ASN A 112 -5.46 -4.79 -14.46
N SER A 113 -4.59 -5.61 -15.04
CA SER A 113 -4.86 -7.03 -15.30
C SER A 113 -5.15 -7.84 -14.03
N VAL A 114 -4.67 -7.39 -12.88
CA VAL A 114 -4.93 -8.06 -11.59
C VAL A 114 -6.09 -7.43 -10.82
N TYR A 115 -6.74 -6.44 -11.42
CA TYR A 115 -7.88 -5.78 -10.78
C TYR A 115 -9.11 -6.70 -10.81
N ARG A 116 -9.67 -6.97 -9.66
CA ARG A 116 -10.91 -7.71 -9.50
C ARG A 116 -11.83 -6.93 -8.57
N ARG A 117 -12.94 -6.48 -9.10
CA ARG A 117 -13.95 -5.78 -8.29
C ARG A 117 -14.38 -6.65 -7.11
N GLY A 118 -14.39 -6.06 -5.93
CA GLY A 118 -14.74 -6.76 -4.69
C GLY A 118 -13.59 -7.52 -4.03
N GLU A 119 -12.42 -7.57 -4.65
CA GLU A 119 -11.23 -8.15 -4.04
C GLU A 119 -10.80 -7.31 -2.84
N ARG A 120 -10.49 -7.98 -1.73
CA ARG A 120 -10.04 -7.31 -0.53
C ARG A 120 -8.54 -7.04 -0.58
N VAL A 121 -8.15 -5.83 -0.19
CA VAL A 121 -6.76 -5.47 0.05
C VAL A 121 -6.57 -5.35 1.56
N GLU A 122 -5.70 -6.18 2.12
CA GLU A 122 -5.42 -6.21 3.56
C GLU A 122 -3.97 -5.85 3.81
N VAL A 123 -3.74 -4.98 4.78
CA VAL A 123 -2.40 -4.68 5.27
C VAL A 123 -2.31 -5.16 6.71
N VAL A 124 -1.31 -5.99 6.96
CA VAL A 124 -1.07 -6.58 8.28
C VAL A 124 0.38 -6.38 8.71
N THR A 125 0.63 -6.45 10.01
CA THR A 125 1.99 -6.47 10.55
C THR A 125 2.65 -7.81 10.28
N PRO A 126 3.98 -7.95 10.46
CA PRO A 126 4.66 -9.25 10.36
C PRO A 126 4.11 -10.32 11.29
N SER A 127 3.52 -9.94 12.41
CA SER A 127 2.85 -10.85 13.34
C SER A 127 1.40 -11.19 12.94
N GLY A 128 0.89 -10.58 11.86
CA GLY A 128 -0.45 -10.84 11.37
C GLY A 128 -1.55 -9.93 11.90
N ASP A 129 -1.19 -8.92 12.70
CA ASP A 129 -2.17 -7.96 13.21
C ASP A 129 -2.64 -7.01 12.11
N PRO A 130 -3.94 -6.74 12.02
CA PRO A 130 -4.47 -5.85 10.99
C PRO A 130 -4.03 -4.40 11.20
N ILE A 131 -3.62 -3.75 10.12
CA ILE A 131 -3.32 -2.31 10.07
C ILE A 131 -4.47 -1.57 9.40
N ALA A 132 -4.84 -2.00 8.20
CA ALA A 132 -5.87 -1.37 7.39
C ALA A 132 -6.38 -2.33 6.33
N SER A 133 -7.56 -2.08 5.79
CA SER A 133 -8.10 -2.84 4.68
C SER A 133 -9.03 -2.00 3.83
N THR A 134 -9.19 -2.41 2.58
CA THR A 134 -10.17 -1.84 1.66
C THR A 134 -10.61 -2.90 0.66
N VAL A 135 -11.57 -2.55 -0.16
CA VAL A 135 -12.10 -3.43 -1.22
C VAL A 135 -11.92 -2.71 -2.54
N LEU A 136 -11.50 -3.42 -3.57
CA LEU A 136 -11.39 -2.87 -4.92
C LEU A 136 -12.79 -2.48 -5.42
N PRO A 137 -13.00 -1.22 -5.78
CA PRO A 137 -14.32 -0.71 -6.20
C PRO A 137 -14.77 -1.20 -7.57
#